data_a7f50ab8f4e8f28defec9eee31a16f1a
#
_entry.id   a7f50ab8f4e8f28defec9eee31a16f1a
#
_cell.length_a   1.000
_cell.length_b   1.000
_cell.length_c   1.000
_cell.angle_alpha   90.00
_cell.angle_beta   90.00
_cell.angle_gamma   90.00
#
_symmetry.space_group_name_H-M   'P 1'
#
loop_
_entity.id
_entity.type
_entity.pdbx_description
1 polymer ?
#
loop_
_entity_poly.entity_id
_entity_poly.type
_entity_poly.pdbx_seq_one_letter_code
_entity_poly.pdbx_strand_id
1 'polypeptide(L)' 'MKNFNEDLNTEFKREFVDEIKNEIIAFLNTSGGVIYVGLNDDGTIYEPFKNVD' A
#
# COMPACT_ATOMS: atom_id res chain seq x y z
N MET A 1 -3.98 3.84 19.13
CA MET A 1 -4.10 3.13 17.85
C MET A 1 -3.02 3.58 16.88
N LYS A 2 -2.47 2.64 16.15
CA LYS A 2 -1.41 2.97 15.22
C LYS A 2 -1.97 3.53 13.92
N ASN A 3 -1.42 4.61 13.45
CA ASN A 3 -1.78 5.18 12.17
C ASN A 3 -0.88 4.62 11.08
N PHE A 4 -1.45 4.41 9.91
CA PHE A 4 -0.67 3.99 8.75
C PHE A 4 -0.24 5.24 7.99
N ASN A 5 1.06 5.37 7.79
CA ASN A 5 1.62 6.51 7.06
C ASN A 5 2.59 6.00 6.02
N GLU A 6 2.46 6.50 4.80
CA GLU A 6 3.45 6.22 3.77
C GLU A 6 4.74 6.95 4.11
N ASP A 7 5.87 6.27 3.93
CA ASP A 7 7.18 6.86 4.08
C ASP A 7 8.15 6.15 3.15
N LEU A 8 9.45 6.32 3.37
CA LEU A 8 10.45 5.75 2.48
C LEU A 8 10.40 4.22 2.42
N ASN A 9 9.85 3.57 3.44
CA ASN A 9 9.83 2.13 3.54
C ASN A 9 8.40 1.57 3.62
N THR A 10 7.40 2.42 3.37
CA THR A 10 6.00 2.00 3.48
C THR A 10 5.24 2.55 2.29
N GLU A 11 4.56 1.69 1.58
CA GLU A 11 3.80 2.06 0.39
C GLU A 11 2.35 1.62 0.55
N PHE A 12 1.41 2.48 0.18
CA PHE A 12 -0.01 2.15 0.18
C PHE A 12 -0.48 1.95 -1.25
N LYS A 13 -1.22 0.88 -1.49
CA LYS A 13 -1.80 0.59 -2.80
C LYS A 13 -3.26 0.25 -2.62
N ARG A 14 -4.11 0.77 -3.48
CA ARG A 14 -5.54 0.46 -3.43
C ARG A 14 -5.79 -0.97 -3.86
N GLU A 15 -5.11 -1.41 -4.91
CA GLU A 15 -5.32 -2.73 -5.47
C GLU A 15 -3.99 -3.37 -5.76
N PHE A 16 -3.99 -4.68 -5.83
CA PHE A 16 -2.79 -5.42 -6.22
C PHE A 16 -2.65 -5.33 -7.73
N VAL A 17 -1.62 -4.62 -8.18
CA VAL A 17 -1.36 -4.38 -9.61
C VAL A 17 0.09 -4.73 -9.92
N ASP A 18 0.39 -4.87 -11.21
CA ASP A 18 1.71 -5.30 -11.65
C ASP A 18 2.81 -4.35 -11.20
N GLU A 19 2.51 -3.07 -11.07
CA GLU A 19 3.51 -2.11 -10.65
C GLU A 19 4.06 -2.39 -9.25
N ILE A 20 3.35 -3.18 -8.46
CA ILE A 20 3.81 -3.51 -7.11
C ILE A 20 5.15 -4.23 -7.15
N LYS A 21 5.41 -5.02 -8.18
CA LYS A 21 6.70 -5.70 -8.28
C LYS A 21 7.85 -4.71 -8.36
N ASN A 22 7.63 -3.53 -8.96
CA ASN A 22 8.66 -2.51 -9.02
C ASN A 22 8.95 -1.95 -7.63
N GLU A 23 7.91 -1.80 -6.82
CA GLU A 23 8.08 -1.36 -5.44
C GLU A 23 8.86 -2.38 -4.63
N ILE A 24 8.56 -3.67 -4.84
CA ILE A 24 9.27 -4.74 -4.16
C ILE A 24 10.76 -4.69 -4.51
N ILE A 25 11.07 -4.55 -5.80
CA ILE A 25 12.45 -4.47 -6.24
C ILE A 25 13.15 -3.28 -5.60
N ALA A 26 12.48 -2.12 -5.59
CA ALA A 26 13.04 -0.93 -4.99
C ALA A 26 13.33 -1.15 -3.50
N PHE A 27 12.42 -1.79 -2.78
CA PHE A 27 12.62 -2.07 -1.36
C PHE A 27 13.77 -3.05 -1.14
N LEU A 28 13.90 -4.05 -2.01
CA LEU A 28 14.99 -5.02 -1.88
C LEU A 28 16.35 -4.38 -2.11
N ASN A 29 16.40 -3.28 -2.84
CA ASN A 29 17.64 -2.55 -3.07
C ASN A 29 17.97 -1.59 -1.94
N THR A 30 17.15 -1.57 -0.90
CA THR A 30 17.39 -0.76 0.29
C THR A 30 17.30 -1.69 1.51
N SER A 31 16.75 -1.21 2.59
CA SER A 31 16.60 -2.01 3.80
C SER A 31 15.28 -2.77 3.86
N GLY A 32 14.56 -2.82 2.75
CA GLY A 32 13.27 -3.48 2.72
C GLY A 32 12.14 -2.51 2.97
N GLY A 33 10.93 -3.04 3.10
CA GLY A 33 9.78 -2.18 3.32
C GLY A 33 8.50 -2.98 3.44
N VAL A 34 7.40 -2.28 3.53
CA VAL A 34 6.07 -2.88 3.69
C VAL A 34 5.14 -2.25 2.65
N ILE A 35 4.35 -3.10 2.00
CA ILE A 35 3.32 -2.64 1.07
C ILE A 35 1.97 -3.07 1.64
N TYR A 36 1.10 -2.11 1.89
CA TYR A 36 -0.27 -2.39 2.31
C TYR A 36 -1.17 -2.30 1.08
N VAL A 37 -1.94 -3.34 0.83
CA VAL A 37 -2.88 -3.37 -0.28
C VAL A 37 -4.28 -3.18 0.28
N GLY A 38 -5.08 -2.37 -0.40
CA GLY A 38 -6.43 -2.07 0.04
C GLY A 38 -6.56 -0.75 0.78
N LEU A 39 -5.54 0.09 0.66
CA LEU A 39 -5.57 1.39 1.31
C LEU A 39 -5.44 2.51 0.29
N ASN A 40 -6.09 3.62 0.59
CA ASN A 40 -5.87 4.87 -0.13
C ASN A 40 -4.55 5.49 0.31
N ASP A 41 -4.12 6.51 -0.41
CA ASP A 41 -2.85 7.18 -0.12
C ASP A 41 -2.82 7.79 1.28
N ASP A 42 -3.98 8.13 1.82
CA ASP A 42 -4.06 8.72 3.16
C ASP A 42 -4.19 7.67 4.25
N GLY A 43 -4.11 6.39 3.91
CA GLY A 43 -4.16 5.32 4.89
C GLY A 43 -5.55 4.82 5.22
N THR A 44 -6.58 5.38 4.62
CA THR A 44 -7.94 4.88 4.84
C THR A 44 -8.21 3.68 3.94
N ILE A 45 -9.19 2.88 4.32
CA ILE A 45 -9.51 1.66 3.57
C ILE A 45 -10.14 2.02 2.23
N TYR A 46 -9.63 1.42 1.17
CA TYR A 46 -10.19 1.56 -0.16
C TYR A 46 -11.40 0.64 -0.29
N GLU A 47 -12.54 1.20 -0.66
CA GLU A 47 -13.79 0.46 -0.73
C GLU A 47 -14.40 0.57 -2.12
N PRO A 48 -13.85 -0.19 -3.08
CA PRO A 48 -14.34 -0.09 -4.47
C PRO A 48 -15.79 -0.55 -4.62
N PHE A 49 -16.29 -1.36 -3.71
CA PHE A 49 -17.65 -1.91 -3.80
C PHE A 49 -18.48 -1.56 -2.59
N LYS A 50 -18.33 -0.35 -2.10
CA LYS A 50 -19.11 0.03 -0.93
C LYS A 50 -20.60 0.03 -1.25
N ASN A 51 -21.41 -0.26 -0.24
CA ASN A 51 -22.86 -0.33 -0.36
C ASN A 51 -23.34 -1.52 -1.18
N VAL A 52 -22.60 -2.58 -1.16
CA VAL A 52 -23.03 -3.83 -1.76
C VAL A 52 -23.81 -4.61 -0.72
N ASP A 53 -25.09 -4.62 -0.82
CA ASP A 53 -25.95 -5.35 0.11
C ASP A 53 -26.79 -6.34 -0.65
#